data_b21434f05ecb10eebfaede8b59142f61
#
_entry.id   b21434f05ecb10eebfaede8b59142f61
#
_cell.length_a   1.000
_cell.length_b   1.000
_cell.length_c   1.000
_cell.angle_alpha   90.00
_cell.angle_beta   90.00
_cell.angle_gamma   90.00
#
_symmetry.space_group_name_H-M   'P 1'
#
loop_
_entity.id
_entity.type
_entity.pdbx_description
1 polymer ?
#
loop_
_entity_poly.entity_id
_entity_poly.type
_entity_poly.pdbx_seq_one_letter_code
_entity_poly.pdbx_strand_id
1 'polypeptide(L)'
;GFFAGQIDISGTKYNLVVADKSVGEAVKKWGPQADTTGFTSIIDGPTNSAGISALGSNYEAARFCEDLNTGGFTDWYLPALNELTTIYYYLKPGTTANNTGTGSTANAVSPQPISTNFTSGDPAQTTATSFQTGASSQEFVLPPANYWTSTEFSADRARIRDFNTGDLGAQLKTTVTNYARAVRRVLA
;
A
#
# COMPACT_ATOMS: atom_id res chain seq x y z
N GLY A 1 12.42 6.04 7.15
CA GLY A 1 11.01 5.84 6.84
C GLY A 1 10.10 6.62 7.77
N PHE A 2 8.82 6.66 7.45
CA PHE A 2 7.82 7.49 8.11
C PHE A 2 6.69 6.62 8.67
N PHE A 3 6.25 6.90 9.88
CA PHE A 3 5.10 6.23 10.48
C PHE A 3 3.84 6.44 9.63
N ALA A 4 3.11 5.37 9.39
CA ALA A 4 1.99 5.35 8.46
C ALA A 4 0.75 4.60 8.99
N GLY A 5 0.62 4.51 10.29
CA GLY A 5 -0.47 3.82 10.98
C GLY A 5 -0.03 2.55 11.67
N GLN A 6 -0.98 1.88 12.31
CA GLN A 6 -0.74 0.67 13.08
C GLN A 6 -1.80 -0.39 12.76
N ILE A 7 -1.38 -1.64 12.67
CA ILE A 7 -2.25 -2.79 12.44
C ILE A 7 -2.06 -3.85 13.52
N ASP A 8 -3.11 -4.65 13.72
CA ASP A 8 -3.08 -5.84 14.56
C ASP A 8 -3.14 -7.10 13.67
N ILE A 9 -2.20 -7.99 13.85
CA ILE A 9 -2.18 -9.29 13.19
C ILE A 9 -2.21 -10.37 14.26
N SER A 10 -3.36 -10.99 14.42
CA SER A 10 -3.56 -12.07 15.39
C SER A 10 -3.14 -11.70 16.83
N GLY A 11 -3.46 -10.49 17.26
CA GLY A 11 -3.15 -9.97 18.59
C GLY A 11 -1.76 -9.34 18.73
N THR A 12 -0.96 -9.33 17.67
CA THR A 12 0.33 -8.64 17.65
C THR A 12 0.21 -7.32 16.89
N LYS A 13 0.56 -6.22 17.54
CA LYS A 13 0.49 -4.88 16.95
C LYS A 13 1.80 -4.50 16.26
N TYR A 14 1.67 -3.94 15.06
CA TYR A 14 2.80 -3.47 14.27
C TYR A 14 2.56 -2.03 13.81
N ASN A 15 3.58 -1.21 13.96
CA ASN A 15 3.67 0.07 13.30
C ASN A 15 4.00 -0.16 11.83
N LEU A 16 3.24 0.45 10.93
CA LEU A 16 3.54 0.52 9.52
C LEU A 16 4.46 1.73 9.26
N VAL A 17 5.52 1.50 8.52
CA VAL A 17 6.51 2.52 8.17
C VAL A 17 6.64 2.53 6.65
N VAL A 18 6.34 3.66 6.00
CA VAL A 18 6.61 3.82 4.56
C VAL A 18 8.04 4.30 4.33
N ALA A 19 8.66 3.80 3.28
CA ALA A 19 9.99 4.23 2.87
C ALA A 19 10.00 5.68 2.39
N ASP A 20 11.17 6.31 2.37
CA ASP A 20 11.35 7.61 1.71
C ASP A 20 10.95 7.51 0.24
N LYS A 21 10.19 8.50 -0.27
CA LYS A 21 9.65 8.51 -1.62
C LYS A 21 10.75 8.39 -2.66
N SER A 22 11.85 9.11 -2.46
CA SER A 22 12.94 9.20 -3.44
C SER A 22 13.60 7.87 -3.78
N VAL A 23 13.52 6.89 -2.87
CA VAL A 23 14.15 5.57 -3.02
C VAL A 23 13.15 4.42 -2.93
N GLY A 24 12.02 4.62 -2.24
CA GLY A 24 11.03 3.59 -1.92
C GLY A 24 9.76 3.66 -2.76
N GLU A 25 9.67 4.52 -3.77
CA GLU A 25 8.52 4.61 -4.67
C GLU A 25 8.95 4.54 -6.13
N ALA A 26 8.27 3.74 -6.93
CA ALA A 26 8.48 3.69 -8.37
C ALA A 26 7.23 3.18 -9.10
N VAL A 27 7.10 3.57 -10.37
CA VAL A 27 6.14 2.95 -11.29
C VAL A 27 6.65 1.57 -11.68
N LYS A 28 5.84 0.53 -11.42
CA LYS A 28 6.18 -0.87 -11.68
C LYS A 28 4.96 -1.62 -12.15
N LYS A 29 5.12 -2.60 -13.04
CA LYS A 29 4.08 -3.61 -13.25
C LYS A 29 4.06 -4.58 -12.06
N TRP A 30 2.89 -5.16 -11.78
CA TRP A 30 2.76 -6.12 -10.70
C TRP A 30 3.39 -7.47 -11.07
N GLY A 31 3.11 -7.96 -12.27
CA GLY A 31 3.61 -9.24 -12.77
C GLY A 31 3.09 -9.57 -14.16
N PRO A 32 3.30 -10.80 -14.65
CA PRO A 32 2.76 -11.27 -15.93
C PRO A 32 1.24 -11.45 -15.85
N GLN A 33 0.59 -11.43 -17.02
CA GLN A 33 -0.82 -11.74 -17.17
C GLN A 33 -1.05 -13.26 -17.17
N ALA A 34 -2.25 -13.68 -16.79
CA ALA A 34 -2.68 -15.08 -16.77
C ALA A 34 -1.81 -16.00 -15.90
N ASP A 35 -1.27 -15.46 -14.82
CA ASP A 35 -0.43 -16.19 -13.88
C ASP A 35 -0.99 -16.08 -12.46
N THR A 36 -1.49 -17.20 -11.92
CA THR A 36 -2.01 -17.27 -10.56
C THR A 36 -0.89 -17.56 -9.57
N THR A 37 -0.57 -16.58 -8.74
CA THR A 37 0.51 -16.71 -7.75
C THR A 37 0.06 -17.38 -6.46
N GLY A 38 -1.23 -17.25 -6.11
CA GLY A 38 -1.80 -17.73 -4.85
C GLY A 38 -1.56 -16.82 -3.66
N PHE A 39 -0.86 -15.70 -3.82
CA PHE A 39 -0.60 -14.74 -2.73
C PHE A 39 -1.78 -13.75 -2.59
N THR A 40 -2.82 -14.18 -1.91
CA THR A 40 -4.10 -13.49 -1.80
C THR A 40 -4.37 -12.88 -0.42
N SER A 41 -3.44 -13.02 0.54
CA SER A 41 -3.64 -12.46 1.88
C SER A 41 -3.87 -10.95 1.81
N ILE A 42 -4.94 -10.49 2.48
CA ILE A 42 -5.24 -9.05 2.59
C ILE A 42 -4.52 -8.40 3.77
N ILE A 43 -3.86 -9.18 4.63
CA ILE A 43 -3.26 -8.70 5.89
C ILE A 43 -1.77 -9.03 6.04
N ASP A 44 -1.23 -9.92 5.23
CA ASP A 44 0.15 -10.39 5.36
C ASP A 44 1.01 -9.99 4.16
N GLY A 45 1.37 -8.71 4.14
CA GLY A 45 2.22 -8.11 3.12
C GLY A 45 3.60 -8.77 3.02
N PRO A 46 4.33 -8.99 4.13
CA PRO A 46 5.64 -9.63 4.08
C PRO A 46 5.62 -11.00 3.40
N THR A 47 4.70 -11.89 3.79
CA THR A 47 4.62 -13.23 3.17
C THR A 47 4.22 -13.15 1.70
N ASN A 48 3.21 -12.34 1.35
CA ASN A 48 2.81 -12.16 -0.05
C ASN A 48 3.98 -11.62 -0.88
N SER A 49 4.59 -10.52 -0.44
CA SER A 49 5.62 -9.81 -1.19
C SER A 49 6.85 -10.68 -1.43
N ALA A 50 7.37 -11.32 -0.39
CA ALA A 50 8.51 -12.23 -0.50
C ALA A 50 8.21 -13.41 -1.44
N GLY A 51 7.02 -14.03 -1.31
CA GLY A 51 6.61 -15.12 -2.19
C GLY A 51 6.48 -14.68 -3.64
N ILE A 52 5.85 -13.54 -3.92
CA ILE A 52 5.73 -12.98 -5.27
C ILE A 52 7.10 -12.64 -5.86
N SER A 53 7.98 -11.99 -5.08
CA SER A 53 9.34 -11.64 -5.51
C SER A 53 10.14 -12.88 -5.90
N ALA A 54 9.98 -13.98 -5.18
CA ALA A 54 10.67 -15.25 -5.44
C ALA A 54 10.25 -15.92 -6.76
N LEU A 55 9.10 -15.57 -7.34
CA LEU A 55 8.65 -16.08 -8.63
C LEU A 55 9.48 -15.56 -9.82
N GLY A 56 10.25 -14.48 -9.63
CA GLY A 56 11.21 -14.04 -10.64
C GLY A 56 11.12 -12.56 -11.03
N SER A 57 11.95 -12.17 -12.00
CA SER A 57 12.16 -10.77 -12.38
C SER A 57 10.95 -10.08 -13.00
N ASN A 58 9.95 -10.83 -13.47
CA ASN A 58 8.74 -10.27 -14.06
C ASN A 58 7.76 -9.69 -13.01
N TYR A 59 7.97 -9.97 -11.72
CA TYR A 59 7.17 -9.46 -10.61
C TYR A 59 7.81 -8.20 -10.02
N GLU A 60 7.82 -7.14 -10.84
CA GLU A 60 8.63 -5.95 -10.60
C GLU A 60 8.25 -5.19 -9.34
N ALA A 61 6.93 -5.08 -9.02
CA ALA A 61 6.48 -4.29 -7.87
C ALA A 61 6.94 -4.90 -6.54
N ALA A 62 6.78 -6.21 -6.37
CA ALA A 62 7.24 -6.90 -5.15
C ALA A 62 8.78 -6.90 -5.07
N ARG A 63 9.47 -7.22 -6.17
CA ARG A 63 10.93 -7.20 -6.20
C ARG A 63 11.52 -5.84 -5.87
N PHE A 64 10.96 -4.77 -6.42
CA PHE A 64 11.40 -3.41 -6.12
C PHE A 64 11.37 -3.11 -4.62
N CYS A 65 10.32 -3.57 -3.93
CA CYS A 65 10.21 -3.38 -2.48
C CYS A 65 11.17 -4.29 -1.70
N GLU A 66 11.25 -5.58 -2.06
CA GLU A 66 12.11 -6.58 -1.38
C GLU A 66 13.61 -6.30 -1.57
N ASP A 67 14.00 -5.80 -2.74
CA ASP A 67 15.40 -5.47 -3.04
C ASP A 67 15.84 -4.13 -2.41
N LEU A 68 14.91 -3.37 -1.77
CA LEU A 68 15.22 -2.09 -1.18
C LEU A 68 16.10 -2.23 0.07
N ASN A 69 17.25 -1.57 0.04
CA ASN A 69 18.14 -1.42 1.20
C ASN A 69 18.34 0.07 1.50
N THR A 70 17.67 0.56 2.52
CA THR A 70 17.74 1.98 2.88
C THR A 70 17.58 2.18 4.39
N GLY A 71 18.28 3.19 4.92
CA GLY A 71 18.24 3.51 6.35
C GLY A 71 18.77 2.39 7.26
N GLY A 72 19.59 1.46 6.73
CA GLY A 72 20.10 0.31 7.47
C GLY A 72 19.10 -0.86 7.59
N PHE A 73 18.01 -0.83 6.82
CA PHE A 73 16.95 -1.84 6.84
C PHE A 73 16.80 -2.51 5.47
N THR A 74 16.52 -3.81 5.49
CA THR A 74 16.34 -4.67 4.32
C THR A 74 15.04 -5.49 4.40
N ASP A 75 14.15 -5.15 5.35
CA ASP A 75 12.87 -5.81 5.60
C ASP A 75 11.68 -5.04 4.99
N TRP A 76 11.94 -4.36 3.88
CA TRP A 76 10.92 -3.66 3.09
C TRP A 76 10.15 -4.64 2.22
N TYR A 77 8.85 -4.39 2.03
CA TYR A 77 7.96 -5.24 1.24
C TYR A 77 6.84 -4.44 0.55
N LEU A 78 6.18 -5.04 -0.42
CA LEU A 78 4.98 -4.50 -1.04
C LEU A 78 3.78 -4.75 -0.11
N PRO A 79 3.06 -3.72 0.39
CA PRO A 79 2.03 -3.87 1.42
C PRO A 79 0.84 -4.70 0.94
N ALA A 80 0.22 -5.46 1.84
CA ALA A 80 -1.07 -6.10 1.60
C ALA A 80 -2.22 -5.07 1.60
N LEU A 81 -3.41 -5.47 1.16
CA LEU A 81 -4.54 -4.57 0.99
C LEU A 81 -4.90 -3.78 2.25
N ASN A 82 -5.01 -4.46 3.40
CA ASN A 82 -5.41 -3.80 4.65
C ASN A 82 -4.32 -2.88 5.21
N GLU A 83 -3.06 -3.21 4.97
CA GLU A 83 -1.94 -2.33 5.30
C GLU A 83 -2.01 -1.04 4.49
N LEU A 84 -2.19 -1.16 3.17
CA LEU A 84 -2.29 0.01 2.30
C LEU A 84 -3.57 0.83 2.56
N THR A 85 -4.66 0.18 2.99
CA THR A 85 -5.88 0.84 3.45
C THR A 85 -5.61 1.68 4.71
N THR A 86 -4.88 1.12 5.67
CA THR A 86 -4.49 1.82 6.91
C THR A 86 -3.56 3.00 6.59
N ILE A 87 -2.60 2.81 5.68
CA ILE A 87 -1.69 3.86 5.21
C ILE A 87 -2.47 4.99 4.54
N TYR A 88 -3.43 4.69 3.67
CA TYR A 88 -4.27 5.70 3.05
C TYR A 88 -5.05 6.49 4.11
N TYR A 89 -5.67 5.81 5.08
CA TYR A 89 -6.43 6.46 6.14
C TYR A 89 -5.56 7.44 6.93
N TYR A 90 -4.31 7.09 7.18
CA TYR A 90 -3.37 7.92 7.95
C TYR A 90 -2.71 9.03 7.11
N LEU A 91 -2.39 8.74 5.85
CA LEU A 91 -1.55 9.58 4.99
C LEU A 91 -2.27 10.05 3.72
N LYS A 92 -3.61 10.14 3.72
CA LYS A 92 -4.36 10.68 2.57
C LYS A 92 -3.78 12.03 2.15
N PRO A 93 -3.30 12.19 0.90
CA PRO A 93 -2.54 13.37 0.52
C PRO A 93 -3.41 14.59 0.17
N GLY A 94 -4.63 14.37 -0.33
CA GLY A 94 -5.49 15.43 -0.88
C GLY A 94 -6.77 15.66 -0.11
N THR A 95 -7.56 16.65 -0.55
CA THR A 95 -8.86 17.02 0.01
C THR A 95 -10.04 16.45 -0.76
N THR A 96 -9.80 15.69 -1.85
CA THR A 96 -10.85 15.04 -2.64
C THR A 96 -11.73 14.16 -1.75
N ALA A 97 -13.04 14.17 -1.98
CA ALA A 97 -13.98 13.31 -1.25
C ALA A 97 -13.63 11.82 -1.42
N ASN A 98 -13.72 11.05 -0.33
CA ASN A 98 -13.45 9.62 -0.38
C ASN A 98 -14.58 8.84 -1.04
N ASN A 99 -14.24 7.71 -1.64
CA ASN A 99 -15.22 6.70 -2.03
C ASN A 99 -15.84 6.05 -0.77
N THR A 100 -17.16 6.14 -0.65
CA THR A 100 -17.90 5.66 0.52
C THR A 100 -18.25 4.17 0.47
N GLY A 101 -17.96 3.50 -0.65
CA GLY A 101 -18.20 2.05 -0.83
C GLY A 101 -17.07 1.15 -0.33
N THR A 102 -15.99 1.72 0.21
CA THR A 102 -14.76 1.00 0.57
C THR A 102 -14.11 1.58 1.81
N GLY A 103 -13.08 0.92 2.31
CA GLY A 103 -12.19 1.42 3.36
C GLY A 103 -12.21 0.65 4.67
N SER A 104 -13.27 -0.13 4.96
CA SER A 104 -13.28 -0.93 6.19
C SER A 104 -12.13 -1.95 6.20
N THR A 105 -11.46 -2.07 7.34
CA THR A 105 -10.46 -3.10 7.61
C THR A 105 -10.43 -3.44 9.08
N ALA A 106 -10.58 -4.72 9.40
CA ALA A 106 -10.61 -5.20 10.79
C ALA A 106 -9.24 -5.11 11.49
N ASN A 107 -8.17 -4.87 10.75
CA ASN A 107 -6.80 -4.90 11.28
C ASN A 107 -6.27 -3.54 11.70
N ALA A 108 -6.86 -2.44 11.27
CA ALA A 108 -6.39 -1.10 11.66
C ALA A 108 -6.57 -0.87 13.17
N VAL A 109 -5.54 -0.35 13.81
CA VAL A 109 -5.55 0.01 15.24
C VAL A 109 -5.35 1.50 15.42
N SER A 110 -4.49 2.12 14.65
CA SER A 110 -4.19 3.55 14.66
C SER A 110 -4.19 4.08 13.21
N PRO A 111 -4.80 5.23 12.96
CA PRO A 111 -5.26 6.23 13.93
C PRO A 111 -6.45 5.78 14.79
N GLN A 112 -7.21 4.82 14.33
CA GLN A 112 -8.32 4.17 15.04
C GLN A 112 -8.74 2.90 14.27
N PRO A 113 -9.52 2.00 14.88
CA PRO A 113 -10.12 0.91 14.13
C PRO A 113 -10.99 1.44 12.97
N ILE A 114 -10.76 0.93 11.77
CA ILE A 114 -11.55 1.29 10.59
C ILE A 114 -12.64 0.23 10.41
N SER A 115 -13.66 0.28 11.26
CA SER A 115 -14.71 -0.74 11.32
C SER A 115 -15.79 -0.58 10.24
N THR A 116 -15.85 0.58 9.60
CA THR A 116 -16.83 0.90 8.55
C THR A 116 -16.11 1.44 7.32
N ASN A 117 -16.83 1.49 6.19
CA ASN A 117 -16.33 2.15 5.01
C ASN A 117 -16.09 3.64 5.27
N PHE A 118 -15.23 4.24 4.46
CA PHE A 118 -14.96 5.68 4.52
C PHE A 118 -16.25 6.49 4.35
N THR A 119 -16.30 7.67 4.97
CA THR A 119 -17.26 8.70 4.58
C THR A 119 -16.62 9.63 3.55
N SER A 120 -17.40 10.51 2.92
CA SER A 120 -16.84 11.47 1.97
C SER A 120 -15.75 12.36 2.56
N GLY A 121 -15.80 12.65 3.87
CA GLY A 121 -14.86 13.51 4.58
C GLY A 121 -13.90 12.78 5.54
N ASP A 122 -14.09 11.48 5.78
CA ASP A 122 -13.23 10.68 6.66
C ASP A 122 -12.70 9.44 5.89
N PRO A 123 -11.38 9.28 5.76
CA PRO A 123 -10.31 10.14 6.30
C PRO A 123 -10.26 11.52 5.65
N ALA A 124 -9.92 12.51 6.46
CA ALA A 124 -9.54 13.83 5.99
C ALA A 124 -8.10 13.82 5.44
N GLN A 125 -7.69 14.92 4.78
CA GLN A 125 -6.30 15.10 4.41
C GLN A 125 -5.40 14.96 5.64
N THR A 126 -4.28 14.27 5.49
CA THR A 126 -3.31 14.09 6.58
C THR A 126 -2.77 15.44 7.11
N THR A 127 -2.50 15.49 8.41
CA THR A 127 -1.81 16.64 9.03
C THR A 127 -0.29 16.59 8.86
N ALA A 128 0.25 15.47 8.39
CA ALA A 128 1.67 15.33 8.06
C ALA A 128 1.99 16.10 6.78
N THR A 129 2.46 17.34 6.92
CA THR A 129 2.62 18.29 5.80
C THR A 129 3.48 17.77 4.65
N SER A 130 4.52 16.96 4.95
CA SER A 130 5.37 16.34 3.91
C SER A 130 4.61 15.34 3.02
N PHE A 131 3.44 14.86 3.44
CA PHE A 131 2.58 13.95 2.69
C PHE A 131 1.40 14.64 2.01
N GLN A 132 1.20 15.93 2.23
CA GLN A 132 0.13 16.68 1.57
C GLN A 132 0.44 16.93 0.10
N THR A 133 -0.60 16.95 -0.73
CA THR A 133 -0.49 17.28 -2.16
C THR A 133 0.23 18.60 -2.37
N GLY A 134 1.25 18.59 -3.21
CA GLY A 134 2.09 19.76 -3.50
C GLY A 134 3.31 19.92 -2.58
N ALA A 135 3.46 19.07 -1.56
CA ALA A 135 4.64 19.08 -0.69
C ALA A 135 5.92 18.64 -1.42
N SER A 136 5.79 17.87 -2.50
CA SER A 136 6.88 17.38 -3.39
C SER A 136 7.95 16.53 -2.69
N SER A 137 7.72 16.10 -1.44
CA SER A 137 8.71 15.33 -0.69
C SER A 137 8.30 13.89 -0.42
N GLN A 138 7.16 13.67 0.24
CA GLN A 138 6.74 12.32 0.64
C GLN A 138 5.33 11.96 0.20
N GLU A 139 4.58 12.89 -0.38
CA GLU A 139 3.18 12.65 -0.77
C GLU A 139 3.05 11.48 -1.73
N PHE A 140 1.95 10.75 -1.60
CA PHE A 140 1.53 9.78 -2.60
C PHE A 140 1.09 10.53 -3.85
N VAL A 141 1.52 10.08 -5.02
CA VAL A 141 1.31 10.79 -6.30
C VAL A 141 -0.18 10.86 -6.65
N LEU A 142 -0.62 11.99 -7.16
CA LEU A 142 -1.96 12.26 -7.65
C LEU A 142 -1.92 12.94 -9.02
N PRO A 143 -2.96 12.74 -9.85
CA PRO A 143 -3.41 11.51 -10.47
C PRO A 143 -2.47 11.05 -11.57
N PRO A 144 -2.48 9.78 -11.98
CA PRO A 144 -3.24 8.65 -11.45
C PRO A 144 -2.60 8.11 -10.17
N ALA A 145 -3.42 7.97 -9.13
CA ALA A 145 -2.97 7.71 -7.76
C ALA A 145 -3.01 6.24 -7.34
N ASN A 146 -2.94 5.32 -8.30
CA ASN A 146 -3.08 3.90 -8.04
C ASN A 146 -1.79 3.29 -7.51
N TYR A 147 -1.88 2.71 -6.33
CA TYR A 147 -0.79 1.97 -5.70
C TYR A 147 -1.10 0.47 -5.66
N TRP A 148 -0.14 -0.34 -6.06
CA TRP A 148 -0.23 -1.78 -5.96
C TRP A 148 -0.23 -2.25 -4.52
N THR A 149 -1.00 -3.31 -4.27
CA THR A 149 -0.83 -4.15 -3.08
C THR A 149 -0.18 -5.48 -3.47
N SER A 150 0.35 -6.22 -2.49
CA SER A 150 0.81 -7.59 -2.70
C SER A 150 -0.34 -8.61 -2.75
N THR A 151 -1.60 -8.16 -2.68
CA THR A 151 -2.78 -9.01 -2.68
C THR A 151 -3.22 -9.30 -4.12
N GLU A 152 -3.07 -10.53 -4.58
CA GLU A 152 -3.62 -10.97 -5.86
C GLU A 152 -5.15 -10.93 -5.82
N PHE A 153 -5.78 -10.53 -6.94
CA PHE A 153 -7.24 -10.57 -7.10
C PHE A 153 -7.68 -11.73 -8.00
N SER A 154 -6.97 -11.97 -9.08
CA SER A 154 -7.22 -13.05 -10.04
C SER A 154 -5.95 -13.37 -10.82
N ALA A 155 -6.00 -14.36 -11.69
CA ALA A 155 -4.88 -14.68 -12.59
C ALA A 155 -4.36 -13.43 -13.35
N ASP A 156 -5.27 -12.55 -13.77
CA ASP A 156 -4.93 -11.38 -14.57
C ASP A 156 -4.75 -10.09 -13.77
N ARG A 157 -5.27 -10.01 -12.54
CA ARG A 157 -5.40 -8.75 -11.81
C ARG A 157 -4.83 -8.84 -10.40
N ALA A 158 -4.30 -7.71 -9.92
CA ALA A 158 -3.92 -7.50 -8.54
C ALA A 158 -4.69 -6.30 -7.95
N ARG A 159 -4.85 -6.29 -6.63
CA ARG A 159 -5.52 -5.21 -5.90
C ARG A 159 -4.70 -3.93 -5.93
N ILE A 160 -5.41 -2.81 -6.05
CA ILE A 160 -4.85 -1.46 -5.95
C ILE A 160 -5.65 -0.64 -4.93
N ARG A 161 -5.02 0.42 -4.43
CA ARG A 161 -5.67 1.50 -3.71
C ARG A 161 -5.42 2.82 -4.45
N ASP A 162 -6.48 3.54 -4.78
CA ASP A 162 -6.40 4.90 -5.31
C ASP A 162 -6.16 5.87 -4.14
N PHE A 163 -5.06 6.60 -4.17
CA PHE A 163 -4.73 7.56 -3.10
C PHE A 163 -5.39 8.93 -3.28
N ASN A 164 -6.13 9.16 -4.36
CA ASN A 164 -6.95 10.36 -4.51
C ASN A 164 -8.29 10.25 -3.77
N THR A 165 -8.95 9.09 -3.88
CA THR A 165 -10.30 8.87 -3.35
C THR A 165 -10.38 7.73 -2.33
N GLY A 166 -9.32 6.98 -2.13
CA GLY A 166 -9.33 5.78 -1.32
C GLY A 166 -10.10 4.63 -1.96
N ASP A 167 -10.37 4.65 -3.25
CA ASP A 167 -11.11 3.58 -3.92
C ASP A 167 -10.30 2.28 -3.94
N LEU A 168 -11.03 1.17 -3.77
CA LEU A 168 -10.50 -0.18 -3.88
C LEU A 168 -10.77 -0.72 -5.29
N GLY A 169 -9.70 -0.97 -6.02
CA GLY A 169 -9.79 -1.54 -7.36
C GLY A 169 -8.99 -2.82 -7.55
N ALA A 170 -9.03 -3.32 -8.77
CA ALA A 170 -8.13 -4.36 -9.26
C ALA A 170 -7.78 -4.07 -10.72
N GLN A 171 -6.49 -3.98 -11.01
CA GLN A 171 -5.99 -3.67 -12.35
C GLN A 171 -5.19 -4.83 -12.93
N LEU A 172 -5.03 -4.83 -14.26
CA LEU A 172 -4.22 -5.83 -14.95
C LEU A 172 -2.79 -5.80 -14.40
N LYS A 173 -2.24 -6.95 -14.08
CA LYS A 173 -0.88 -7.10 -13.54
C LYS A 173 0.21 -6.47 -14.42
N THR A 174 -0.07 -6.38 -15.72
CA THR A 174 0.83 -5.76 -16.71
C THR A 174 0.75 -4.24 -16.79
N THR A 175 -0.15 -3.60 -16.02
CA THR A 175 -0.29 -2.14 -16.00
C THR A 175 1.02 -1.48 -15.55
N VAL A 176 1.53 -0.56 -16.37
CA VAL A 176 2.82 0.13 -16.17
C VAL A 176 2.65 1.59 -15.72
N THR A 177 1.51 1.95 -15.18
CA THR A 177 1.22 3.30 -14.67
C THR A 177 0.95 3.34 -13.18
N ASN A 178 0.90 2.19 -12.52
CA ASN A 178 0.68 2.11 -11.08
C ASN A 178 2.00 2.15 -10.31
N TYR A 179 1.93 2.68 -9.11
CA TYR A 179 3.06 2.82 -8.21
C TYR A 179 3.19 1.63 -7.27
N ALA A 180 4.42 1.26 -6.95
CA ALA A 180 4.78 0.47 -5.77
C ALA A 180 5.42 1.44 -4.76
N ARG A 181 5.00 1.37 -3.49
CA ARG A 181 5.62 2.07 -2.37
C ARG A 181 6.02 1.06 -1.30
N ALA A 182 7.30 0.99 -1.01
CA ALA A 182 7.83 0.04 -0.04
C ALA A 182 7.41 0.41 1.39
N VAL A 183 7.04 -0.62 2.15
CA VAL A 183 6.58 -0.53 3.55
C VAL A 183 7.35 -1.54 4.38
N ARG A 184 7.49 -1.30 5.68
CA ARG A 184 7.98 -2.29 6.65
C ARG A 184 7.10 -2.29 7.89
N ARG A 185 7.08 -3.43 8.59
CA ARG A 185 6.47 -3.58 9.91
C ARG A 185 7.51 -3.45 11.00
N VAL A 186 7.17 -2.72 12.05
CA VAL A 186 7.98 -2.63 13.27
C VAL A 186 7.08 -3.00 14.44
N LEU A 187 7.53 -3.89 15.30
CA LEU A 187 6.76 -4.27 16.50
C LEU A 187 6.43 -3.00 17.30
N ALA A 188 5.16 -2.84 17.70
CA ALA A 188 4.66 -1.66 18.39
C ALA A 188 4.90 -1.69 19.90
#